data_ec84224fc9ff2a6c1e1a8d8866973bb9
#
_entry.id   ec84224fc9ff2a6c1e1a8d8866973bb9
#
_cell.length_a   1.000
_cell.length_b   1.000
_cell.length_c   1.000
_cell.angle_alpha   90.00
_cell.angle_beta   90.00
_cell.angle_gamma   90.00
#
_symmetry.space_group_name_H-M   'P 1'
#
loop_
_entity.id
_entity.type
_entity.pdbx_description
1 polymer ?
#
loop_
_entity_poly.entity_id
_entity_poly.type
_entity_poly.pdbx_seq_one_letter_code
_entity_poly.pdbx_strand_id
1 'polypeptide(L)'
;EHDHIPHGGAYTVDQLRAIGERAQLLGITVVPEVDLPGHTESVVAAYPELGCGAPISHPRTAFGVSEHHINLTDAALGFCRDVLDAVMEIFPNSPIHIGGDECPGKEWFGHKPTRTRLAELGITTPHQAQAWFERQLCGHVVAAGRQVIAWDEVLEAGAPEEVTVMVWRCLLYTSD
;
A
#
# COMPACT_ATOMS: atom_id res chain seq x y z
N GLU A 1 9.05 12.22 20.50
CA GLU A 1 9.90 12.08 21.70
C GLU A 1 10.47 10.66 21.73
N HIS A 2 11.77 10.53 22.04
CA HIS A 2 12.41 9.23 22.19
C HIS A 2 12.56 8.93 23.68
N ASP A 3 12.06 7.77 24.12
CA ASP A 3 12.21 7.29 25.49
C ASP A 3 13.59 6.66 25.76
N HIS A 4 14.44 6.57 24.72
CA HIS A 4 15.76 5.94 24.72
C HIS A 4 15.77 4.46 25.11
N ILE A 5 14.61 3.78 25.10
CA ILE A 5 14.51 2.35 25.33
C ILE A 5 14.62 1.64 23.98
N PRO A 6 15.61 0.76 23.78
CA PRO A 6 15.68 -0.02 22.56
C PRO A 6 14.40 -0.84 22.36
N HIS A 7 13.72 -0.62 21.23
CA HIS A 7 12.51 -1.36 20.86
C HIS A 7 12.62 -1.75 19.40
N GLY A 8 12.33 -3.01 19.09
CA GLY A 8 12.38 -3.50 17.73
C GLY A 8 12.10 -4.99 17.68
N GLY A 9 11.80 -5.47 16.48
CA GLY A 9 11.54 -6.87 16.21
C GLY A 9 10.66 -7.03 14.99
N ALA A 10 10.51 -8.29 14.56
CA ALA A 10 9.58 -8.68 13.52
C ALA A 10 8.87 -9.96 13.95
N TYR A 11 7.61 -10.10 13.60
CA TYR A 11 6.92 -11.37 13.76
C TYR A 11 7.45 -12.39 12.74
N THR A 12 7.61 -13.63 13.18
CA THR A 12 7.83 -14.74 12.24
C THR A 12 6.52 -15.11 11.55
N VAL A 13 6.61 -15.77 10.40
CA VAL A 13 5.42 -16.29 9.69
C VAL A 13 4.56 -17.17 10.59
N ASP A 14 5.19 -18.03 11.39
CA ASP A 14 4.46 -18.91 12.32
C ASP A 14 3.74 -18.13 13.42
N GLN A 15 4.32 -17.03 13.91
CA GLN A 15 3.65 -16.15 14.87
C GLN A 15 2.45 -15.45 14.25
N LEU A 16 2.57 -14.97 13.00
CA LEU A 16 1.45 -14.35 12.28
C LEU A 16 0.31 -15.36 12.02
N ARG A 17 0.64 -16.58 11.63
CA ARG A 17 -0.34 -17.66 11.48
C ARG A 17 -1.05 -17.98 12.80
N ALA A 18 -0.29 -18.10 13.89
CA ALA A 18 -0.84 -18.32 15.23
C ALA A 18 -1.78 -17.19 15.68
N ILE A 19 -1.49 -15.94 15.33
CA ILE A 19 -2.38 -14.80 15.57
C ILE A 19 -3.69 -14.97 14.81
N GLY A 20 -3.64 -15.33 13.52
CA GLY A 20 -4.81 -15.58 12.68
C GLY A 20 -5.68 -16.72 13.23
N GLU A 21 -5.07 -17.84 13.59
CA GLU A 21 -5.74 -19.00 14.19
C GLU A 21 -6.42 -18.63 15.52
N ARG A 22 -5.70 -17.88 16.37
CA ARG A 22 -6.26 -17.45 17.65
C ARG A 22 -7.44 -16.50 17.48
N ALA A 23 -7.34 -15.56 16.55
CA ALA A 23 -8.43 -14.65 16.21
C ALA A 23 -9.68 -15.41 15.74
N GLN A 24 -9.50 -16.39 14.85
CA GLN A 24 -10.59 -17.23 14.36
C GLN A 24 -11.33 -17.96 15.50
N LEU A 25 -10.59 -18.53 16.47
CA LEU A 25 -11.17 -19.19 17.64
C LEU A 25 -12.00 -18.22 18.51
N LEU A 26 -11.71 -16.93 18.44
CA LEU A 26 -12.43 -15.89 19.17
C LEU A 26 -13.54 -15.22 18.35
N GLY A 27 -13.78 -15.67 17.12
CA GLY A 27 -14.75 -15.04 16.21
C GLY A 27 -14.30 -13.67 15.68
N ILE A 28 -12.98 -13.40 15.68
CA ILE A 28 -12.39 -12.15 15.20
C ILE A 28 -11.83 -12.37 13.81
N THR A 29 -12.19 -11.51 12.86
CA THR A 29 -11.56 -11.47 11.54
C THR A 29 -10.32 -10.56 11.58
N VAL A 30 -9.16 -11.12 11.28
CA VAL A 30 -7.94 -10.33 11.07
C VAL A 30 -8.01 -9.72 9.67
N VAL A 31 -7.72 -8.44 9.56
CA VAL A 31 -7.56 -7.74 8.28
C VAL A 31 -6.10 -7.28 8.21
N PRO A 32 -5.22 -8.01 7.51
CA PRO A 32 -3.86 -7.55 7.31
C PRO A 32 -3.85 -6.37 6.35
N GLU A 33 -3.07 -5.34 6.69
CA GLU A 33 -2.86 -4.17 5.85
C GLU A 33 -1.44 -4.15 5.31
N VAL A 34 -1.33 -3.91 4.00
CA VAL A 34 -0.09 -3.58 3.29
C VAL A 34 -0.34 -2.26 2.60
N ASP A 35 0.11 -1.19 3.21
CA ASP A 35 -0.16 0.17 2.74
C ASP A 35 0.68 0.51 1.51
N LEU A 36 0.00 0.77 0.38
CA LEU A 36 0.55 0.95 -0.95
C LEU A 36 -0.27 2.00 -1.75
N PRO A 37 0.38 2.82 -2.56
CA PRO A 37 1.82 2.98 -2.77
C PRO A 37 2.47 3.96 -1.79
N GLY A 38 1.69 4.68 -0.98
CA GLY A 38 2.15 5.53 0.11
C GLY A 38 2.88 4.74 1.20
N HIS A 39 3.41 5.40 2.19
CA HIS A 39 4.03 4.79 3.39
C HIS A 39 5.10 3.72 3.15
N THR A 40 5.68 3.67 1.94
CA THR A 40 6.65 2.66 1.48
C THR A 40 8.11 3.13 1.58
N GLU A 41 8.41 4.17 2.34
CA GLU A 41 9.76 4.70 2.48
C GLU A 41 10.76 3.65 3.01
N SER A 42 10.31 2.76 3.91
CA SER A 42 11.13 1.64 4.39
C SER A 42 11.46 0.63 3.29
N VAL A 43 10.54 0.41 2.36
CA VAL A 43 10.77 -0.43 1.17
C VAL A 43 11.82 0.21 0.28
N VAL A 44 11.69 1.50 -0.02
CA VAL A 44 12.64 2.24 -0.87
C VAL A 44 14.02 2.35 -0.22
N ALA A 45 14.10 2.45 1.11
CA ALA A 45 15.37 2.41 1.83
C ALA A 45 16.06 1.05 1.72
N ALA A 46 15.30 -0.05 1.78
CA ALA A 46 15.81 -1.41 1.68
C ALA A 46 16.09 -1.86 0.24
N TYR A 47 15.29 -1.39 -0.71
CA TYR A 47 15.31 -1.73 -2.14
C TYR A 47 15.30 -0.44 -2.98
N PRO A 48 16.41 0.29 -3.08
CA PRO A 48 16.45 1.59 -3.76
C PRO A 48 16.00 1.56 -5.23
N GLU A 49 16.17 0.41 -5.88
CA GLU A 49 15.74 0.18 -7.27
C GLU A 49 14.22 0.19 -7.46
N LEU A 50 13.46 0.04 -6.37
CA LEU A 50 12.00 0.12 -6.39
C LEU A 50 11.50 1.56 -6.20
N GLY A 51 12.37 2.52 -5.92
CA GLY A 51 12.03 3.94 -5.76
C GLY A 51 12.20 4.76 -7.04
N CYS A 52 11.93 6.06 -6.93
CA CYS A 52 12.06 7.03 -8.03
C CYS A 52 13.30 7.91 -7.94
N GLY A 53 13.90 8.01 -6.78
CA GLY A 53 14.92 9.02 -6.48
C GLY A 53 16.29 8.45 -6.19
N ALA A 54 17.14 9.31 -5.61
CA ALA A 54 18.39 8.88 -5.02
C ALA A 54 18.13 7.93 -3.83
N PRO A 55 19.02 6.95 -3.60
CA PRO A 55 18.88 6.05 -2.46
C PRO A 55 18.77 6.82 -1.14
N ILE A 56 17.82 6.46 -0.31
CA ILE A 56 17.68 6.98 1.06
C ILE A 56 18.40 6.03 2.01
N SER A 57 19.12 6.59 2.99
CA SER A 57 20.00 5.79 3.87
C SER A 57 19.25 5.07 4.99
N HIS A 58 18.09 5.54 5.34
CA HIS A 58 17.23 4.97 6.39
C HIS A 58 15.80 5.50 6.24
N PRO A 59 14.79 4.78 6.72
CA PRO A 59 13.42 5.26 6.81
C PRO A 59 13.34 6.51 7.68
N ARG A 60 12.36 7.34 7.40
CA ARG A 60 12.08 8.55 8.14
C ARG A 60 11.73 8.24 9.60
N THR A 61 12.27 9.05 10.51
CA THR A 61 11.97 8.97 11.96
C THR A 61 11.21 10.18 12.48
N ALA A 62 10.88 11.14 11.60
CA ALA A 62 10.13 12.35 11.93
C ALA A 62 8.66 12.19 11.55
N PHE A 63 7.78 12.88 12.29
CA PHE A 63 6.35 12.95 11.98
C PHE A 63 6.10 13.60 10.61
N GLY A 64 5.06 13.12 9.92
CA GLY A 64 4.54 13.68 8.67
C GLY A 64 4.54 12.65 7.52
N VAL A 65 3.91 13.03 6.42
CA VAL A 65 3.81 12.23 5.20
C VAL A 65 5.15 12.24 4.46
N SER A 66 5.59 11.06 4.02
CA SER A 66 6.80 10.94 3.19
C SER A 66 6.51 11.33 1.75
N GLU A 67 7.48 11.95 1.08
CA GLU A 67 7.44 12.14 -0.37
C GLU A 67 8.11 10.99 -1.13
N HIS A 68 8.73 10.03 -0.40
CA HIS A 68 9.40 8.88 -0.98
C HIS A 68 8.49 7.67 -0.98
N HIS A 69 8.14 7.22 -2.18
CA HIS A 69 7.25 6.09 -2.37
C HIS A 69 7.83 5.07 -3.34
N ILE A 70 7.23 3.89 -3.32
CA ILE A 70 7.50 2.90 -4.35
C ILE A 70 7.16 3.43 -5.74
N ASN A 71 7.95 3.04 -6.73
CA ASN A 71 7.78 3.48 -8.11
C ASN A 71 6.65 2.72 -8.81
N LEU A 72 6.22 3.22 -9.97
CA LEU A 72 5.13 2.64 -10.78
C LEU A 72 5.68 1.76 -11.94
N THR A 73 6.79 1.06 -11.70
CA THR A 73 7.40 0.15 -12.66
C THR A 73 6.82 -1.26 -12.56
N ASP A 74 7.05 -2.09 -13.59
CA ASP A 74 6.65 -3.50 -13.53
C ASP A 74 7.38 -4.26 -12.42
N ALA A 75 8.64 -3.89 -12.13
CA ALA A 75 9.39 -4.47 -11.02
C ALA A 75 8.76 -4.13 -9.67
N ALA A 76 8.35 -2.86 -9.47
CA ALA A 76 7.67 -2.42 -8.25
C ALA A 76 6.29 -3.09 -8.09
N LEU A 77 5.52 -3.17 -9.17
CA LEU A 77 4.24 -3.92 -9.17
C LEU A 77 4.44 -5.40 -8.87
N GLY A 78 5.46 -6.03 -9.46
CA GLY A 78 5.83 -7.42 -9.18
C GLY A 78 6.13 -7.63 -7.70
N PHE A 79 6.99 -6.79 -7.12
CA PHE A 79 7.31 -6.83 -5.69
C PHE A 79 6.06 -6.70 -4.80
N CYS A 80 5.17 -5.74 -5.10
CA CYS A 80 3.94 -5.56 -4.32
C CYS A 80 3.02 -6.80 -4.42
N ARG A 81 2.91 -7.41 -5.60
CA ARG A 81 2.14 -8.65 -5.78
C ARG A 81 2.72 -9.80 -4.99
N ASP A 82 4.03 -9.98 -5.00
CA ASP A 82 4.71 -11.02 -4.22
C ASP A 82 4.46 -10.84 -2.72
N VAL A 83 4.48 -9.59 -2.23
CA VAL A 83 4.15 -9.28 -0.83
C VAL A 83 2.69 -9.60 -0.52
N LEU A 84 1.76 -9.19 -1.38
CA LEU A 84 0.33 -9.48 -1.20
C LEU A 84 0.05 -10.98 -1.25
N ASP A 85 0.71 -11.73 -2.14
CA ASP A 85 0.60 -13.20 -2.21
C ASP A 85 1.08 -13.86 -0.91
N ALA A 86 2.22 -13.41 -0.36
CA ALA A 86 2.73 -13.91 0.92
C ALA A 86 1.76 -13.60 2.08
N VAL A 87 1.16 -12.42 2.11
CA VAL A 87 0.17 -12.04 3.12
C VAL A 87 -1.11 -12.88 2.97
N MET A 88 -1.58 -13.11 1.75
CA MET A 88 -2.73 -13.96 1.47
C MET A 88 -2.50 -15.43 1.87
N GLU A 89 -1.27 -15.92 1.74
CA GLU A 89 -0.88 -17.26 2.22
C GLU A 89 -0.89 -17.35 3.75
N ILE A 90 -0.40 -16.31 4.43
CA ILE A 90 -0.34 -16.26 5.90
C ILE A 90 -1.75 -16.16 6.49
N PHE A 91 -2.65 -15.39 5.87
CA PHE A 91 -4.03 -15.15 6.32
C PHE A 91 -5.05 -15.63 5.28
N PRO A 92 -5.25 -16.96 5.14
CA PRO A 92 -5.95 -17.56 4.00
C PRO A 92 -7.43 -17.19 3.85
N ASN A 93 -8.07 -16.68 4.90
CA ASN A 93 -9.52 -16.35 4.90
C ASN A 93 -9.79 -14.86 5.17
N SER A 94 -8.76 -14.03 5.22
CA SER A 94 -8.89 -12.61 5.56
C SER A 94 -9.13 -11.75 4.34
N PRO A 95 -9.92 -10.68 4.43
CA PRO A 95 -9.84 -9.58 3.49
C PRO A 95 -8.44 -8.98 3.52
N ILE A 96 -8.03 -8.35 2.44
CA ILE A 96 -6.71 -7.69 2.35
C ILE A 96 -6.94 -6.19 2.25
N HIS A 97 -6.35 -5.42 3.17
CA HIS A 97 -6.33 -3.97 3.09
C HIS A 97 -5.05 -3.51 2.39
N ILE A 98 -5.20 -2.74 1.31
CA ILE A 98 -4.05 -2.29 0.50
C ILE A 98 -3.58 -0.86 0.83
N GLY A 99 -4.17 -0.21 1.85
CA GLY A 99 -3.86 1.18 2.21
C GLY A 99 -4.46 2.18 1.22
N GLY A 100 -3.62 3.02 0.66
CA GLY A 100 -3.96 4.01 -0.37
C GLY A 100 -4.06 5.44 0.14
N ASP A 101 -3.73 5.70 1.41
CA ASP A 101 -3.75 7.02 2.00
C ASP A 101 -2.44 7.79 1.81
N GLU A 102 -2.55 9.09 1.93
CA GLU A 102 -1.44 10.04 2.08
C GLU A 102 -0.29 9.87 1.06
N CYS A 103 -0.62 9.62 -0.22
CA CYS A 103 0.36 9.43 -1.28
C CYS A 103 0.49 10.69 -2.17
N PRO A 104 1.47 11.59 -1.93
CA PRO A 104 1.64 12.81 -2.74
C PRO A 104 1.99 12.55 -4.21
N GLY A 105 2.69 11.47 -4.54
CA GLY A 105 3.01 11.02 -5.91
C GLY A 105 3.87 11.96 -6.75
N LYS A 106 4.45 13.02 -6.18
CA LYS A 106 5.24 14.03 -6.91
C LYS A 106 6.52 13.44 -7.52
N GLU A 107 7.15 12.48 -6.84
CA GLU A 107 8.38 11.83 -7.32
C GLU A 107 8.19 11.13 -8.66
N TRP A 108 7.03 10.53 -8.91
CA TRP A 108 6.74 9.84 -10.17
C TRP A 108 6.85 10.77 -11.38
N PHE A 109 6.42 12.03 -11.21
CA PHE A 109 6.50 13.05 -12.28
C PHE A 109 7.87 13.72 -12.36
N GLY A 110 8.66 13.68 -11.29
CA GLY A 110 10.08 14.08 -11.27
C GLY A 110 10.99 13.05 -11.94
N HIS A 111 10.70 11.77 -11.83
CA HIS A 111 11.48 10.67 -12.37
C HIS A 111 11.20 10.46 -13.86
N LYS A 112 12.19 10.75 -14.73
CA LYS A 112 12.01 10.75 -16.19
C LYS A 112 11.46 9.44 -16.76
N PRO A 113 11.94 8.22 -16.40
CA PRO A 113 11.39 6.97 -16.92
C PRO A 113 9.93 6.76 -16.54
N THR A 114 9.58 7.01 -15.27
CA THR A 114 8.19 6.87 -14.78
C THR A 114 7.27 7.86 -15.46
N ARG A 115 7.69 9.12 -15.59
CA ARG A 115 6.91 10.14 -16.29
C ARG A 115 6.64 9.76 -17.75
N THR A 116 7.62 9.17 -18.45
CA THR A 116 7.42 8.71 -19.83
C THR A 116 6.34 7.61 -19.86
N ARG A 117 6.42 6.62 -18.98
CA ARG A 117 5.40 5.56 -18.86
C ARG A 117 4.01 6.12 -18.55
N LEU A 118 3.91 7.05 -17.60
CA LEU A 118 2.64 7.67 -17.27
C LEU A 118 2.03 8.42 -18.46
N ALA A 119 2.87 9.12 -19.25
CA ALA A 119 2.42 9.79 -20.46
C ALA A 119 1.90 8.80 -21.52
N GLU A 120 2.55 7.66 -21.71
CA GLU A 120 2.08 6.57 -22.61
C GLU A 120 0.74 5.97 -22.16
N LEU A 121 0.49 5.95 -20.84
CA LEU A 121 -0.79 5.51 -20.26
C LEU A 121 -1.87 6.62 -20.24
N GLY A 122 -1.55 7.83 -20.70
CA GLY A 122 -2.46 8.99 -20.67
C GLY A 122 -2.69 9.55 -19.26
N ILE A 123 -1.79 9.25 -18.32
CA ILE A 123 -1.86 9.67 -16.92
C ILE A 123 -1.12 10.99 -16.75
N THR A 124 -1.82 12.00 -16.23
CA THR A 124 -1.32 13.38 -16.16
C THR A 124 -1.26 13.95 -14.75
N THR A 125 -1.84 13.26 -13.77
CA THR A 125 -1.86 13.73 -12.37
C THR A 125 -1.41 12.62 -11.41
N PRO A 126 -0.86 12.98 -10.22
CA PRO A 126 -0.51 12.03 -9.18
C PRO A 126 -1.69 11.13 -8.77
N HIS A 127 -2.88 11.66 -8.60
CA HIS A 127 -4.08 10.89 -8.25
C HIS A 127 -4.43 9.84 -9.32
N GLN A 128 -4.33 10.20 -10.61
CA GLN A 128 -4.54 9.22 -11.68
C GLN A 128 -3.47 8.12 -11.67
N ALA A 129 -2.21 8.48 -11.34
CA ALA A 129 -1.12 7.53 -11.25
C ALA A 129 -1.31 6.56 -10.07
N GLN A 130 -1.70 7.07 -8.91
CA GLN A 130 -2.05 6.29 -7.74
C GLN A 130 -3.20 5.33 -8.04
N ALA A 131 -4.31 5.83 -8.60
CA ALA A 131 -5.45 5.01 -8.96
C ALA A 131 -5.13 3.92 -9.97
N TRP A 132 -4.27 4.22 -10.94
CA TRP A 132 -3.81 3.20 -11.88
C TRP A 132 -3.08 2.08 -11.16
N PHE A 133 -2.17 2.43 -10.23
CA PHE A 133 -1.40 1.47 -9.45
C PHE A 133 -2.29 0.62 -8.53
N GLU A 134 -3.16 1.26 -7.77
CA GLU A 134 -4.12 0.59 -6.88
C GLU A 134 -5.02 -0.37 -7.65
N ARG A 135 -5.54 0.03 -8.83
CA ARG A 135 -6.33 -0.88 -9.67
C ARG A 135 -5.55 -2.14 -10.08
N GLN A 136 -4.24 -2.03 -10.33
CA GLN A 136 -3.42 -3.22 -10.63
C GLN A 136 -3.33 -4.16 -9.44
N LEU A 137 -3.24 -3.63 -8.23
CA LEU A 137 -3.15 -4.42 -7.00
C LEU A 137 -4.52 -4.97 -6.58
N CYS A 138 -5.57 -4.16 -6.65
CA CYS A 138 -6.95 -4.62 -6.41
C CYS A 138 -7.30 -5.78 -7.34
N GLY A 139 -7.02 -5.64 -8.65
CA GLY A 139 -7.27 -6.70 -9.62
C GLY A 139 -6.51 -7.99 -9.30
N HIS A 140 -5.28 -7.89 -8.80
CA HIS A 140 -4.49 -9.04 -8.37
C HIS A 140 -5.14 -9.77 -7.18
N VAL A 141 -5.52 -9.04 -6.14
CA VAL A 141 -6.16 -9.60 -4.93
C VAL A 141 -7.54 -10.21 -5.26
N VAL A 142 -8.35 -9.51 -6.07
CA VAL A 142 -9.66 -10.01 -6.53
C VAL A 142 -9.50 -11.28 -7.38
N ALA A 143 -8.52 -11.32 -8.28
CA ALA A 143 -8.24 -12.50 -9.10
C ALA A 143 -7.82 -13.72 -8.26
N ALA A 144 -7.23 -13.50 -7.07
CA ALA A 144 -6.96 -14.53 -6.08
C ALA A 144 -8.21 -14.94 -5.26
N GLY A 145 -9.39 -14.41 -5.59
CA GLY A 145 -10.65 -14.70 -4.90
C GLY A 145 -10.79 -14.04 -3.53
N ARG A 146 -10.06 -12.93 -3.29
CA ARG A 146 -10.03 -12.26 -1.99
C ARG A 146 -10.78 -10.92 -2.04
N GLN A 147 -11.36 -10.53 -0.91
CA GLN A 147 -11.95 -9.22 -0.73
C GLN A 147 -10.84 -8.18 -0.53
N VAL A 148 -10.98 -7.03 -1.19
CA VAL A 148 -10.07 -5.87 -1.05
C VAL A 148 -10.72 -4.81 -0.19
N ILE A 149 -9.93 -4.20 0.68
CA ILE A 149 -10.28 -2.99 1.44
C ILE A 149 -9.23 -1.93 1.13
N ALA A 150 -9.64 -0.66 1.04
CA ALA A 150 -8.73 0.48 0.87
C ALA A 150 -9.26 1.70 1.61
N TRP A 151 -8.38 2.66 1.90
CA TRP A 151 -8.76 3.97 2.44
C TRP A 151 -9.59 4.77 1.43
N ASP A 152 -10.33 5.77 1.90
CA ASP A 152 -11.28 6.53 1.08
C ASP A 152 -10.65 7.42 0.00
N GLU A 153 -9.32 7.57 -0.03
CA GLU A 153 -8.56 8.17 -1.12
C GLU A 153 -8.80 7.45 -2.46
N VAL A 154 -9.05 6.15 -2.44
CA VAL A 154 -9.33 5.35 -3.63
C VAL A 154 -10.53 5.89 -4.44
N LEU A 155 -11.45 6.60 -3.78
CA LEU A 155 -12.63 7.21 -4.43
C LEU A 155 -12.28 8.38 -5.35
N GLU A 156 -11.21 9.13 -5.05
CA GLU A 156 -10.83 10.34 -5.80
C GLU A 156 -10.47 10.04 -7.26
N ALA A 157 -10.09 8.82 -7.53
CA ALA A 157 -9.64 8.39 -8.85
C ALA A 157 -10.51 7.28 -9.46
N GLY A 158 -11.68 7.02 -8.88
CA GLY A 158 -12.61 5.99 -9.31
C GLY A 158 -12.21 4.60 -8.79
N ALA A 159 -12.72 4.25 -7.60
CA ALA A 159 -12.53 2.93 -7.02
C ALA A 159 -13.09 1.83 -7.94
N PRO A 160 -12.42 0.66 -8.03
CA PRO A 160 -13.05 -0.53 -8.57
C PRO A 160 -14.29 -0.91 -7.76
N GLU A 161 -15.34 -1.45 -8.42
CA GLU A 161 -16.61 -1.80 -7.76
C GLU A 161 -16.43 -2.84 -6.65
N GLU A 162 -15.41 -3.67 -6.75
CA GLU A 162 -15.11 -4.76 -5.81
C GLU A 162 -14.41 -4.29 -4.53
N VAL A 163 -14.01 -3.01 -4.43
CA VAL A 163 -13.27 -2.49 -3.27
C VAL A 163 -14.22 -2.05 -2.17
N THR A 164 -14.00 -2.56 -0.96
CA THR A 164 -14.63 -2.04 0.24
C THR A 164 -13.86 -0.80 0.72
N VAL A 165 -14.54 0.33 0.82
CA VAL A 165 -13.92 1.60 1.23
C VAL A 165 -13.99 1.77 2.74
N MET A 166 -12.83 1.98 3.37
CA MET A 166 -12.73 2.35 4.78
C MET A 166 -12.55 3.87 4.90
N VAL A 167 -13.58 4.54 5.42
CA VAL A 167 -13.64 6.00 5.49
C VAL A 167 -12.99 6.50 6.77
N TRP A 168 -12.04 7.43 6.66
CA TRP A 168 -11.38 8.06 7.81
C TRP A 168 -11.42 9.60 7.78
N ARG A 169 -11.55 10.21 6.57
CA ARG A 169 -11.53 11.66 6.39
C ARG A 169 -12.88 12.34 6.60
N CYS A 170 -13.92 11.62 6.96
CA CYS A 170 -15.29 12.13 7.16
C CYS A 170 -15.95 12.80 5.92
N LEU A 171 -15.38 12.65 4.74
CA LEU A 171 -15.87 13.30 3.51
C LEU A 171 -17.24 12.77 3.06
N LEU A 172 -17.60 11.55 3.43
CA LEU A 172 -18.84 10.90 3.05
C LEU A 172 -20.03 11.26 3.97
N TYR A 173 -19.79 11.98 5.07
CA TYR A 173 -20.86 12.40 5.99
C TYR A 173 -21.48 13.76 5.65
N THR A 174 -20.99 14.41 4.60
CA THR A 174 -21.39 15.77 4.23
C THR A 174 -22.07 15.89 2.85
N SER A 175 -22.30 14.78 2.15
CA SER A 175 -23.09 14.76 0.92
C SER A 175 -24.56 14.49 1.26
N ASP A 176 -25.32 15.58 1.41
CA ASP A 176 -26.79 15.57 1.29
C ASP A 176 -27.19 15.45 -0.18
#